data_04040245b7cc3320fc85eaad82333780
#
_entry.id   04040245b7cc3320fc85eaad82333780
#
_cell.length_a   1.000
_cell.length_b   1.000
_cell.length_c   1.000
_cell.angle_alpha   90.00
_cell.angle_beta   90.00
_cell.angle_gamma   90.00
#
_symmetry.space_group_name_H-M   'P 1'
#
loop_
_entity.id
_entity.type
_entity.pdbx_description
1 polymer ?
#
loop_
_entity_poly.entity_id
_entity_poly.type
_entity_poly.pdbx_seq_one_letter_code
_entity_poly.pdbx_strand_id
1 'polypeptide(L)'
;MIKMVLDIPPSVNHCYVNIAGQRKGRKLTEAAKNWKLLAGYEANQAKRKQGWIYPEKNEKIVLLLWAFWPDRRPRDMNNCHKLLPDALESILY
;
A
#
# COMPACT_ATOMS: atom_id res chain seq x y z
N MET A 1 15.93 8.14 6.49
CA MET A 1 15.08 7.36 5.57
C MET A 1 14.51 6.15 6.29
N ILE A 2 13.22 5.93 6.18
CA ILE A 2 12.58 4.74 6.75
C ILE A 2 12.56 3.62 5.70
N LYS A 3 12.84 2.40 6.12
CA LYS A 3 12.83 1.20 5.27
C LYS A 3 11.94 0.14 5.89
N MET A 4 11.20 -0.57 5.05
CA MET A 4 10.37 -1.68 5.51
C MET A 4 10.18 -2.71 4.39
N VAL A 5 9.86 -3.93 4.80
CA VAL A 5 9.55 -5.02 3.86
C VAL A 5 8.10 -5.41 4.08
N LEU A 6 7.35 -5.47 3.00
CA LEU A 6 5.93 -5.79 3.00
C LEU A 6 5.68 -6.97 2.06
N ASP A 7 4.60 -7.71 2.33
CA ASP A 7 4.13 -8.70 1.39
C ASP A 7 3.67 -8.02 0.09
N ILE A 8 3.71 -8.75 -1.01
CA ILE A 8 3.26 -8.23 -2.30
C ILE A 8 1.75 -7.97 -2.23
N PRO A 9 1.28 -6.77 -2.59
CA PRO A 9 -0.15 -6.48 -2.57
C PRO A 9 -0.92 -7.28 -3.62
N PRO A 10 -2.23 -7.52 -3.42
CA PRO A 10 -3.06 -8.14 -4.44
C PRO A 10 -3.03 -7.34 -5.74
N SER A 11 -3.25 -8.00 -6.88
CA SER A 11 -3.31 -7.32 -8.16
C SER A 11 -4.48 -6.33 -8.18
N VAL A 12 -4.40 -5.30 -9.05
CA VAL A 12 -5.48 -4.30 -9.16
C VAL A 12 -6.83 -4.97 -9.43
N ASN A 13 -6.83 -6.02 -10.25
CA ASN A 13 -8.06 -6.77 -10.56
C ASN A 13 -8.63 -7.51 -9.35
N HIS A 14 -7.81 -7.81 -8.35
CA HIS A 14 -8.22 -8.50 -7.13
C HIS A 14 -8.35 -7.56 -5.92
N CYS A 15 -8.06 -6.26 -6.09
CA CYS A 15 -8.19 -5.28 -5.03
C CYS A 15 -9.58 -4.66 -4.96
N TYR A 16 -10.26 -4.57 -6.08
CA TYR A 16 -11.52 -3.84 -6.19
C TYR A 16 -12.59 -4.72 -6.83
N VAL A 17 -13.81 -4.59 -6.32
CA VAL A 17 -14.99 -5.22 -6.92
C VAL A 17 -16.02 -4.14 -7.21
N ASN A 18 -16.81 -4.36 -8.26
CA ASN A 18 -17.88 -3.44 -8.60
C ASN A 18 -19.00 -3.54 -7.58
N ILE A 19 -19.55 -2.37 -7.21
CA ILE A 19 -20.73 -2.30 -6.36
C ILE A 19 -21.96 -2.51 -7.22
N ALA A 20 -22.78 -3.51 -6.88
CA ALA A 20 -24.05 -3.75 -7.55
C ALA A 20 -25.11 -2.75 -7.06
N GLY A 21 -26.06 -2.38 -7.94
CA GLY A 21 -27.20 -1.54 -7.60
C GLY A 21 -27.16 -0.15 -8.21
N GLN A 22 -27.94 0.80 -7.63
CA GLN A 22 -28.11 2.15 -8.17
C GLN A 22 -26.85 3.00 -8.09
N ARG A 23 -25.96 2.73 -7.14
CA ARG A 23 -24.67 3.41 -7.03
C ARG A 23 -23.62 2.59 -7.75
N LYS A 24 -23.15 3.10 -8.88
CA LYS A 24 -22.02 2.51 -9.60
C LYS A 24 -20.72 2.95 -8.94
N GLY A 25 -19.84 2.02 -8.66
CA GLY A 25 -18.55 2.30 -8.06
C GLY A 25 -17.78 1.03 -7.77
N ARG A 26 -16.63 1.18 -7.13
CA ARG A 26 -15.77 0.08 -6.73
C ARG A 26 -15.52 0.13 -5.24
N LYS A 27 -15.43 -1.03 -4.62
CA LYS A 27 -15.01 -1.15 -3.23
C LYS A 27 -13.83 -2.10 -3.12
N LEU A 28 -13.05 -1.97 -2.04
CA LEU A 28 -11.93 -2.88 -1.78
C LEU A 28 -12.43 -4.29 -1.46
N THR A 29 -11.70 -5.29 -1.97
CA THR A 29 -11.93 -6.68 -1.58
C THR A 29 -11.42 -6.93 -0.16
N GLU A 30 -11.83 -8.04 0.45
CA GLU A 30 -11.30 -8.44 1.76
C GLU A 30 -9.78 -8.63 1.73
N ALA A 31 -9.27 -9.23 0.65
CA ALA A 31 -7.83 -9.40 0.47
C ALA A 31 -7.08 -8.07 0.49
N ALA A 32 -7.60 -7.06 -0.21
CA ALA A 32 -6.98 -5.73 -0.24
C ALA A 32 -7.09 -5.04 1.12
N LYS A 33 -8.22 -5.14 1.80
CA LYS A 33 -8.39 -4.59 3.15
C LYS A 33 -7.41 -5.21 4.14
N ASN A 34 -7.28 -6.53 4.12
CA ASN A 34 -6.36 -7.24 5.00
C ASN A 34 -4.92 -6.86 4.72
N TRP A 35 -4.55 -6.75 3.44
CA TRP A 35 -3.21 -6.31 3.06
C TRP A 35 -2.91 -4.90 3.58
N LYS A 36 -3.87 -3.97 3.45
CA LYS A 36 -3.71 -2.61 3.96
C LYS A 36 -3.52 -2.58 5.48
N LEU A 37 -4.26 -3.40 6.21
CA LEU A 37 -4.12 -3.49 7.66
C LEU A 37 -2.73 -4.00 8.05
N LEU A 38 -2.24 -5.03 7.38
CA LEU A 38 -0.91 -5.57 7.64
C LEU A 38 0.18 -4.58 7.26
N ALA A 39 0.05 -3.92 6.13
CA ALA A 39 0.99 -2.89 5.70
C ALA A 39 1.02 -1.71 6.68
N GLY A 40 -0.14 -1.28 7.16
CA GLY A 40 -0.26 -0.23 8.16
C GLY A 40 0.40 -0.63 9.49
N TYR A 41 0.20 -1.86 9.92
CA TYR A 41 0.85 -2.39 11.12
C TYR A 41 2.37 -2.38 10.98
N GLU A 42 2.90 -2.87 9.87
CA GLU A 42 4.34 -2.87 9.60
C GLU A 42 4.89 -1.45 9.52
N ALA A 43 4.16 -0.53 8.92
CA ALA A 43 4.55 0.88 8.84
C ALA A 43 4.63 1.52 10.23
N ASN A 44 3.67 1.24 11.10
CA ASN A 44 3.70 1.74 12.48
C ASN A 44 4.89 1.18 13.26
N GLN A 45 5.20 -0.09 13.09
CA GLN A 45 6.35 -0.72 13.71
C GLN A 45 7.66 -0.09 13.22
N ALA A 46 7.81 0.09 11.90
CA ALA A 46 8.98 0.72 11.32
C ALA A 46 9.13 2.17 11.78
N LYS A 47 8.04 2.90 11.86
CA LYS A 47 8.02 4.28 12.36
C LYS A 47 8.58 4.39 13.76
N ARG A 48 8.17 3.50 14.66
CA ARG A 48 8.65 3.47 16.04
C ARG A 48 10.13 3.06 16.14
N LYS A 49 10.50 1.99 15.43
CA LYS A 49 11.86 1.45 15.49
C LYS A 49 12.90 2.36 14.87
N GLN A 50 12.54 3.07 13.81
CA GLN A 50 13.47 3.87 13.02
C GLN A 50 13.38 5.37 13.34
N GLY A 51 12.52 5.77 14.26
CA GLY A 51 12.41 7.16 14.67
C GLY A 51 11.89 8.08 13.56
N TRP A 52 10.98 7.60 12.74
CA TRP A 52 10.41 8.41 11.65
C TRP A 52 9.59 9.57 12.19
N ILE A 53 9.87 10.76 11.67
CA ILE A 53 9.14 11.97 12.02
C ILE A 53 8.11 12.24 10.93
N TYR A 54 6.85 12.41 11.31
CA TYR A 54 5.77 12.72 10.37
C TYR A 54 6.09 14.04 9.65
N PRO A 55 6.01 14.07 8.30
CA PRO A 55 6.37 15.28 7.56
C PRO A 55 5.40 16.42 7.81
N GLU A 56 5.92 17.65 7.74
CA GLU A 56 5.12 18.85 7.84
C GLU A 56 4.24 19.02 6.60
N LYS A 57 3.17 19.81 6.74
CA LYS A 57 2.32 20.16 5.61
C LYS A 57 3.17 20.81 4.52
N ASN A 58 3.03 20.38 3.29
CA ASN A 58 3.78 20.82 2.11
C ASN A 58 5.18 20.25 1.98
N GLU A 59 5.63 19.42 2.90
CA GLU A 59 6.89 18.70 2.76
C GLU A 59 6.74 17.59 1.71
N LYS A 60 7.71 17.49 0.81
CA LYS A 60 7.68 16.48 -0.25
C LYS A 60 8.20 15.15 0.25
N ILE A 61 7.51 14.08 -0.11
CA ILE A 61 7.88 12.71 0.24
C ILE A 61 8.28 11.96 -1.03
N VAL A 62 9.39 11.23 -0.94
CA VAL A 62 9.82 10.34 -2.02
C VAL A 62 9.62 8.90 -1.55
N LEU A 63 8.84 8.15 -2.33
CA LEU A 63 8.63 6.73 -2.09
C LEU A 63 9.42 5.93 -3.10
N LEU A 64 10.40 5.16 -2.61
CA LEU A 64 11.17 4.23 -3.43
C LEU A 64 10.65 2.82 -3.21
N LEU A 65 10.27 2.16 -4.29
CA LEU A 65 9.68 0.83 -4.23
C LEU A 65 10.46 -0.16 -5.07
N TRP A 66 10.89 -1.24 -4.42
CA TRP A 66 11.51 -2.38 -5.10
C TRP A 66 10.64 -3.60 -4.89
N ALA A 67 10.16 -4.20 -5.99
CA ALA A 67 9.35 -5.40 -5.93
C ALA A 67 10.20 -6.62 -6.27
N PHE A 68 10.20 -7.61 -5.36
CA PHE A 68 10.91 -8.86 -5.53
C PHE A 68 9.86 -9.96 -5.73
N TRP A 69 9.64 -10.33 -7.00
CA TRP A 69 8.62 -11.30 -7.35
C TRP A 69 9.09 -12.73 -7.07
N PRO A 70 8.21 -13.62 -6.65
CA PRO A 70 8.57 -15.00 -6.33
C PRO A 70 8.91 -15.84 -7.56
N ASP A 71 8.58 -15.37 -8.75
CA ASP A 71 8.84 -16.06 -10.03
C ASP A 71 9.23 -15.06 -11.11
N ARG A 72 9.51 -15.59 -12.33
CA ARG A 72 9.95 -14.77 -13.46
C ARG A 72 8.81 -14.33 -14.38
N ARG A 73 7.56 -14.49 -13.99
CA ARG A 73 6.46 -14.04 -14.83
C ARG A 73 6.44 -12.52 -14.92
N PRO A 74 6.16 -11.97 -16.11
CA PRO A 74 5.96 -10.53 -16.24
C PRO A 74 4.83 -10.05 -15.33
N ARG A 75 5.07 -8.96 -14.61
CA ARG A 75 4.09 -8.39 -13.68
C ARG A 75 4.04 -6.89 -13.82
N ASP A 76 2.87 -6.34 -13.58
CA ASP A 76 2.66 -4.91 -13.66
C ASP A 76 2.89 -4.26 -12.30
N MET A 77 3.81 -3.31 -12.23
CA MET A 77 4.09 -2.53 -11.03
C MET A 77 2.92 -1.65 -10.60
N ASN A 78 1.96 -1.40 -11.46
CA ASN A 78 0.77 -0.60 -11.14
C ASN A 78 -0.01 -1.18 -9.95
N ASN A 79 0.08 -2.48 -9.73
CA ASN A 79 -0.55 -3.12 -8.58
C ASN A 79 -0.06 -2.52 -7.25
N CYS A 80 1.21 -2.15 -7.20
CA CYS A 80 1.82 -1.56 -6.02
C CYS A 80 1.59 -0.04 -5.94
N HIS A 81 1.43 0.63 -7.08
CA HIS A 81 1.38 2.09 -7.13
C HIS A 81 0.08 2.70 -6.60
N LYS A 82 -0.97 1.92 -6.47
CA LYS A 82 -2.25 2.42 -5.99
C LYS A 82 -2.50 2.05 -4.52
N LEU A 83 -2.41 0.77 -4.21
CA LEU A 83 -2.76 0.28 -2.88
C LEU A 83 -1.71 0.64 -1.83
N LEU A 84 -0.44 0.59 -2.20
CA LEU A 84 0.66 0.85 -1.26
C LEU A 84 0.67 2.28 -0.73
N PRO A 85 0.61 3.34 -1.56
CA PRO A 85 0.55 4.70 -1.04
C PRO A 85 -0.67 4.93 -0.13
N ASP A 86 -1.82 4.37 -0.50
CA ASP A 86 -3.04 4.50 0.30
C ASP A 86 -2.88 3.84 1.68
N ALA A 87 -2.17 2.72 1.75
CA ALA A 87 -1.94 2.01 3.00
C ALA A 87 -1.01 2.79 3.94
N LEU A 88 -0.07 3.55 3.40
CA LEU A 88 0.92 4.30 4.19
C LEU A 88 0.47 5.71 4.54
N GLU A 89 -0.53 6.23 3.85
CA GLU A 89 -1.10 7.54 4.14
C GLU A 89 -1.64 7.60 5.56
N SER A 90 -1.48 8.73 6.22
CA SER A 90 -1.86 8.95 7.62
C SER A 90 -0.98 8.24 8.65
N ILE A 91 -0.07 7.37 8.22
CA ILE A 91 0.89 6.71 9.11
C ILE A 91 2.27 7.33 8.95
N LEU A 92 2.74 7.44 7.73
CA LEU A 92 4.07 7.96 7.42
C LEU A 92 4.03 9.38 6.85
N TYR A 93 2.91 9.76 6.26
CA TYR A 93 2.77 11.10 5.68
C TYR A 93 1.34 11.57 5.55
#